data_2bf89492c6c2dfe904d79d5fb9ecabd0
#
_entry.id   2bf89492c6c2dfe904d79d5fb9ecabd0
#
_cell.length_a   1.000
_cell.length_b   1.000
_cell.length_c   1.000
_cell.angle_alpha   90.00
_cell.angle_beta   90.00
_cell.angle_gamma   90.00
#
_symmetry.space_group_name_H-M   'P 1'
#
loop_
_entity.id
_entity.type
_entity.pdbx_description
1 polymer ?
#
loop_
_entity_poly.entity_id
_entity_poly.type
_entity_poly.pdbx_seq_one_letter_code
_entity_poly.pdbx_strand_id
1 'polypeptide(L)' 'MSDLKIDVELDCKGMFCPMPLVQLKKATKNMQPGQVLRLVATDPGSKRDVPAWAEKTGNMILGSSEEDKEFTFIIKVN' A
#
# COMPACT_ATOMS: atom_id res chain seq x y z
N MET A 1 3.04 -16.84 -13.46
CA MET A 1 2.09 -16.21 -13.12
C MET A 1 1.94 -16.05 -11.72
N SER A 2 1.46 -15.18 -11.38
CA SER A 2 1.36 -14.90 -10.02
C SER A 2 0.09 -15.42 -9.46
N ASP A 3 0.18 -16.13 -8.38
CA ASP A 3 -0.99 -16.56 -7.67
C ASP A 3 -1.32 -15.62 -6.54
N LEU A 4 -0.83 -14.39 -6.64
CA LEU A 4 -1.02 -13.42 -5.60
C LEU A 4 -2.48 -13.02 -5.53
N LYS A 5 -3.11 -13.27 -4.40
CA LYS A 5 -4.50 -12.90 -4.17
C LYS A 5 -4.55 -11.57 -3.44
N ILE A 6 -5.27 -10.62 -3.99
CA ILE A 6 -5.45 -9.32 -3.34
C ILE A 6 -6.69 -9.38 -2.47
N ASP A 7 -6.51 -9.27 -1.18
CA ASP A 7 -7.63 -9.33 -0.23
C ASP A 7 -8.33 -7.99 -0.07
N VAL A 8 -7.57 -6.90 -0.16
CA VAL A 8 -8.10 -5.56 -0.01
C VAL A 8 -7.52 -4.67 -1.08
N GLU A 9 -8.36 -3.88 -1.74
CA GLU A 9 -7.89 -2.86 -2.68
C GLU A 9 -8.20 -1.49 -2.09
N LEU A 10 -7.18 -0.66 -2.03
CA LEU A 10 -7.29 0.66 -1.45
C LEU A 10 -6.94 1.71 -2.50
N ASP A 11 -7.93 2.47 -2.91
CA ASP A 11 -7.77 3.51 -3.92
C ASP A 11 -7.58 4.84 -3.24
N CYS A 12 -6.36 5.36 -3.31
CA CYS A 12 -6.02 6.66 -2.73
C CYS A 12 -5.65 7.66 -3.81
N LYS A 13 -6.11 7.43 -5.05
CA LYS A 13 -5.84 8.38 -6.13
C LYS A 13 -6.49 9.71 -5.80
N GLY A 14 -5.75 10.78 -6.07
CA GLY A 14 -6.24 12.12 -5.81
C GLY A 14 -6.07 12.60 -4.38
N MET A 15 -5.61 11.73 -3.48
CA MET A 15 -5.35 12.12 -2.11
C MET A 15 -3.92 12.63 -1.96
N PHE A 16 -3.75 13.61 -1.07
CA PHE A 16 -2.43 14.18 -0.80
C PHE A 16 -1.92 13.69 0.54
N CYS A 17 -0.59 13.61 0.67
CA CYS A 17 0.05 13.21 1.90
C CYS A 17 -0.45 14.10 3.04
N PRO A 18 -0.78 13.53 4.22
CA PRO A 18 -0.51 12.16 4.62
C PRO A 18 -1.69 11.20 4.42
N MET A 19 -2.72 11.59 3.66
CA MET A 19 -3.96 10.82 3.59
C MET A 19 -3.80 9.39 3.06
N PRO A 20 -3.00 9.13 2.00
CA PRO A 20 -2.82 7.74 1.58
C PRO A 20 -2.30 6.86 2.71
N LEU A 21 -1.35 7.38 3.48
CA LEU A 21 -0.79 6.64 4.60
C LEU A 21 -1.80 6.43 5.72
N VAL A 22 -2.62 7.43 5.98
CA VAL A 22 -3.68 7.32 7.00
C VAL A 22 -4.67 6.23 6.60
N GLN A 23 -5.10 6.22 5.34
CA GLN A 23 -6.02 5.20 4.87
C GLN A 23 -5.39 3.81 4.92
N LEU A 24 -4.11 3.72 4.57
CA LEU A 24 -3.37 2.48 4.62
C LEU A 24 -3.31 1.92 6.04
N LYS A 25 -3.04 2.77 7.01
CA LYS A 25 -3.01 2.36 8.41
C LYS A 25 -4.36 1.84 8.86
N LYS A 26 -5.44 2.52 8.49
CA LYS A 26 -6.78 2.10 8.85
C LYS A 26 -7.13 0.74 8.23
N ALA A 27 -6.81 0.57 6.96
CA ALA A 27 -7.14 -0.66 6.26
C ALA A 27 -6.39 -1.85 6.85
N THR A 28 -5.09 -1.69 7.09
CA THR A 28 -4.28 -2.80 7.60
C THR A 28 -4.61 -3.15 9.04
N LYS A 29 -5.17 -2.20 9.79
CA LYS A 29 -5.56 -2.46 11.17
C LYS A 29 -6.64 -3.53 11.25
N ASN A 30 -7.47 -3.62 10.21
CA ASN A 30 -8.56 -4.59 10.16
C ASN A 30 -8.20 -5.85 9.39
N MET A 31 -6.96 -5.95 8.92
CA MET A 31 -6.52 -7.10 8.15
C MET A 31 -5.82 -8.11 9.04
N GLN A 32 -5.81 -9.35 8.58
CA GLN A 32 -5.18 -10.45 9.29
C GLN A 32 -3.78 -10.71 8.75
N PRO A 33 -2.88 -11.27 9.56
CA PRO A 33 -1.55 -11.61 9.06
C PRO A 33 -1.62 -12.50 7.84
N GLY A 34 -0.83 -12.19 6.85
CA GLY A 34 -0.80 -12.94 5.61
C GLY A 34 -1.71 -12.42 4.52
N GLN A 35 -2.62 -11.52 4.85
CA GLN A 35 -3.48 -10.91 3.83
C GLN A 35 -2.70 -9.88 3.03
N VAL A 36 -3.13 -9.66 1.80
CA VAL A 36 -2.44 -8.79 0.86
C VAL A 36 -3.34 -7.61 0.48
N LEU A 37 -2.77 -6.43 0.53
CA LEU A 37 -3.45 -5.19 0.18
C LEU A 37 -2.78 -4.57 -1.03
N ARG A 38 -3.57 -4.07 -1.95
CA ARG A 38 -3.07 -3.29 -3.08
C ARG A 38 -3.46 -1.84 -2.87
N LEU A 39 -2.45 -0.98 -2.81
CA LEU A 39 -2.65 0.45 -2.64
C LEU A 39 -2.29 1.16 -3.94
N VAL A 40 -3.15 2.04 -4.40
CA VAL A 40 -2.86 2.92 -5.53
C VAL A 40 -2.94 4.35 -5.05
N ALA A 41 -1.91 5.14 -5.31
CA ALA A 41 -1.85 6.53 -4.91
C ALA A 41 -1.24 7.36 -6.02
N THR A 42 -1.54 8.65 -6.02
CA THR A 42 -0.98 9.57 -7.02
C THR A 42 -0.06 10.60 -6.39
N ASP A 43 0.05 10.62 -5.07
CA ASP A 43 0.93 11.56 -4.37
C ASP A 43 2.36 11.06 -4.38
N PRO A 44 3.33 11.83 -4.93
CA PRO A 44 4.72 11.40 -4.97
C PRO A 44 5.31 11.07 -3.59
N GLY A 45 4.80 11.68 -2.53
CA GLY A 45 5.27 11.39 -1.19
C GLY A 45 5.05 9.94 -0.79
N SER A 46 4.06 9.29 -1.38
CA SER A 46 3.78 7.88 -1.10
C SER A 46 4.94 6.98 -1.48
N LYS A 47 5.72 7.34 -2.47
CA LYS A 47 6.87 6.53 -2.91
C LYS A 47 7.86 6.33 -1.78
N ARG A 48 7.96 7.30 -0.88
CA ARG A 48 8.89 7.22 0.25
C ARG A 48 8.16 6.77 1.51
N ASP A 49 6.96 7.29 1.72
CA ASP A 49 6.25 7.08 2.98
C ASP A 49 5.75 5.66 3.13
N VAL A 50 5.27 5.03 2.06
CA VAL A 50 4.72 3.70 2.14
C VAL A 50 5.79 2.66 2.46
N PRO A 51 6.95 2.64 1.76
CA PRO A 51 8.01 1.70 2.15
C PRO A 51 8.54 1.94 3.56
N ALA A 52 8.65 3.20 3.97
CA ALA A 52 9.11 3.51 5.32
C ALA A 52 8.13 3.00 6.37
N TRP A 53 6.84 3.18 6.13
CA TRP A 53 5.81 2.68 7.02
C TRP A 53 5.84 1.16 7.09
N ALA A 54 6.00 0.49 5.94
CA ALA A 54 6.02 -0.96 5.90
C ALA A 54 7.19 -1.50 6.71
N GLU A 55 8.36 -0.90 6.55
CA GLU A 55 9.54 -1.32 7.31
C GLU A 55 9.33 -1.11 8.81
N LYS A 56 8.77 0.04 9.17
CA LYS A 56 8.58 0.38 10.56
C LYS A 56 7.58 -0.54 11.26
N THR A 57 6.58 -1.01 10.53
CA THR A 57 5.53 -1.85 11.10
C THR A 57 5.76 -3.35 10.89
N GLY A 58 6.82 -3.71 10.15
CA GLY A 58 7.10 -5.11 9.88
C GLY A 58 6.28 -5.71 8.77
N ASN A 59 5.52 -4.90 8.03
CA ASN A 59 4.78 -5.38 6.87
C ASN A 59 5.72 -5.48 5.67
N MET A 60 5.34 -6.30 4.70
CA MET A 60 6.23 -6.58 3.58
C MET A 60 5.70 -5.98 2.29
N ILE A 61 6.55 -5.26 1.58
CA ILE A 61 6.22 -4.79 0.24
C ILE A 61 6.58 -5.91 -0.73
N LEU A 62 5.57 -6.52 -1.34
CA LEU A 62 5.78 -7.61 -2.30
C LEU A 62 6.12 -7.08 -3.67
N GLY A 63 5.68 -5.88 -4.00
CA GLY A 63 5.99 -5.27 -5.27
C GLY A 63 5.50 -3.85 -5.32
N SER A 64 6.05 -3.09 -6.25
CA SER A 64 5.62 -1.72 -6.46
C SER A 64 5.81 -1.37 -7.93
N SER A 65 5.00 -0.45 -8.42
CA SER A 65 5.10 0.00 -9.80
C SER A 65 4.65 1.45 -9.89
N GLU A 66 5.06 2.09 -10.96
CA GLU A 66 4.68 3.46 -11.23
C GLU A 66 4.33 3.56 -12.71
N GLU A 67 3.14 4.11 -13.01
CA GLU A 67 2.70 4.30 -14.37
C GLU A 67 1.80 5.51 -14.43
N ASP A 68 2.11 6.48 -15.29
CA ASP A 68 1.31 7.70 -15.45
C ASP A 68 1.06 8.41 -14.12
N LYS A 69 2.09 8.49 -13.28
CA LYS A 69 2.03 9.14 -11.97
C LYS A 69 1.11 8.44 -10.99
N GLU A 70 0.75 7.20 -11.27
CA GLU A 70 0.06 6.35 -10.31
C GLU A 70 1.05 5.38 -9.73
N PHE A 71 1.10 5.32 -8.41
CA PHE A 71 2.04 4.48 -7.67
C PHE A 71 1.26 3.34 -7.04
N THR A 72 1.62 2.12 -7.38
CA THR A 72 0.94 0.93 -6.88
C THR A 72 1.87 0.17 -5.96
N PHE A 73 1.36 -0.23 -4.81
CA PHE A 73 2.12 -1.02 -3.85
C PHE A 73 1.32 -2.26 -3.49
N ILE A 74 1.98 -3.40 -3.51
CA ILE A 74 1.40 -4.67 -3.06
C ILE A 74 2.02 -4.97 -1.71
N ILE A 75 1.21 -5.00 -0.67
CA ILE A 75 1.68 -5.07 0.71
C ILE A 75 1.08 -6.29 1.38
N LYS A 76 1.94 -7.11 1.97
CA LYS A 76 1.50 -8.25 2.77
C LYS A 76 1.56 -7.87 4.23
N VAL A 77 0.44 -8.04 4.92
CA VAL A 77 0.36 -7.74 6.35
C VAL A 77 1.05 -8.84 7.13
N ASN A 78 1.85 -8.41 8.07
CA ASN A 78 2.67 -9.35 8.85
C ASN A 78 2.09 -9.60 10.23
#